data_21d1abdc9a9320285aad13b5abf55e05
#
_entry.id   21d1abdc9a9320285aad13b5abf55e05
#
_cell.length_a   1.000
_cell.length_b   1.000
_cell.length_c   1.000
_cell.angle_alpha   90.00
_cell.angle_beta   90.00
_cell.angle_gamma   90.00
#
_symmetry.space_group_name_H-M   'P 1'
#
loop_
_entity.id
_entity.type
_entity.pdbx_description
1 polymer ?
#
loop_
_entity_poly.entity_id
_entity_poly.type
_entity_poly.pdbx_seq_one_letter_code
_entity_poly.pdbx_strand_id
1 'polypeptide(L)' 'SRPYFKQNPLLAIKLISKHKGHESEYLRKSVGNALKDISKKHRELIRAEVQQWDLSNPQVMFTYKLATKLLK' A
#
# COMPACT_ATOMS: atom_id res chain seq x y z
N SER A 1 6.17 11.39 -14.05
CA SER A 1 5.71 11.15 -12.70
C SER A 1 5.11 12.41 -12.08
N ARG A 2 4.36 12.27 -11.05
CA ARG A 2 3.64 13.38 -10.45
C ARG A 2 4.50 14.03 -9.38
N PRO A 3 4.69 15.36 -9.44
CA PRO A 3 5.49 16.06 -8.44
C PRO A 3 4.97 15.85 -7.01
N TYR A 4 3.69 15.78 -6.89
CA TYR A 4 2.97 15.54 -5.66
C TYR A 4 3.42 14.25 -4.97
N PHE A 5 3.57 13.15 -5.71
CA PHE A 5 4.02 11.89 -5.14
C PHE A 5 5.48 11.96 -4.72
N LYS A 6 6.29 12.69 -5.46
CA LYS A 6 7.70 12.85 -5.10
C LYS A 6 7.87 13.68 -3.86
N GLN A 7 7.05 14.72 -3.73
CA GLN A 7 7.17 15.67 -2.62
C GLN A 7 6.56 15.17 -1.33
N ASN A 8 5.59 14.26 -1.43
CA ASN A 8 4.89 13.80 -0.23
C ASN A 8 4.50 12.33 -0.35
N PRO A 9 5.48 11.43 -0.14
CA PRO A 9 5.19 10.01 -0.27
C PRO A 9 4.16 9.53 0.75
N LEU A 10 4.13 10.12 1.95
CA LEU A 10 3.16 9.73 2.95
C LEU A 10 1.73 10.01 2.49
N LEU A 11 1.51 11.15 1.86
CA LEU A 11 0.19 11.48 1.34
C LEU A 11 -0.23 10.49 0.25
N ALA A 12 0.70 10.17 -0.66
CA ALA A 12 0.44 9.18 -1.70
C ALA A 12 0.07 7.82 -1.10
N ILE A 13 0.80 7.39 -0.09
CA ILE A 13 0.55 6.12 0.59
C ILE A 13 -0.86 6.12 1.20
N LYS A 14 -1.23 7.20 1.87
CA LYS A 14 -2.56 7.29 2.50
C LYS A 14 -3.68 7.25 1.47
N LEU A 15 -3.53 7.96 0.36
CA LEU A 15 -4.54 7.99 -0.68
C LEU A 15 -4.71 6.62 -1.35
N ILE A 16 -3.59 5.97 -1.65
CA ILE A 16 -3.62 4.65 -2.28
C ILE A 16 -4.23 3.63 -1.31
N SER A 17 -3.87 3.71 -0.04
CA SER A 17 -4.31 2.74 0.97
C SER A 17 -5.81 2.80 1.24
N LYS A 18 -6.49 3.87 0.85
CA LYS A 18 -7.95 3.95 0.98
C LYS A 18 -8.64 2.80 0.28
N HIS A 19 -8.03 2.24 -0.75
CA HIS A 19 -8.63 1.18 -1.55
C HIS A 19 -8.09 -0.21 -1.22
N LYS A 20 -7.42 -0.36 -0.09
CA LYS A 20 -6.79 -1.63 0.28
C LYS A 20 -7.78 -2.79 0.45
N GLY A 21 -9.01 -2.47 0.81
CA GLY A 21 -10.04 -3.50 1.00
C GLY A 21 -11.13 -3.46 -0.07
N HIS A 22 -10.84 -2.89 -1.23
CA HIS A 22 -11.83 -2.76 -2.29
C HIS A 22 -12.32 -4.13 -2.74
N GLU A 23 -13.59 -4.20 -3.16
CA GLU A 23 -14.18 -5.45 -3.64
C GLU A 23 -13.45 -6.01 -4.86
N SER A 24 -12.99 -5.12 -5.74
CA SER A 24 -12.34 -5.53 -6.97
C SER A 24 -10.93 -6.05 -6.69
N GLU A 25 -10.70 -7.30 -7.06
CA GLU A 25 -9.36 -7.89 -6.94
C GLU A 25 -8.35 -7.11 -7.78
N TYR A 26 -8.79 -6.66 -8.95
CA TYR A 26 -7.93 -5.87 -9.83
C TYR A 26 -7.43 -4.61 -9.13
N LEU A 27 -8.33 -3.90 -8.45
CA LEU A 27 -7.94 -2.70 -7.73
C LEU A 27 -7.05 -3.02 -6.54
N ARG A 28 -7.33 -4.12 -5.83
CA ARG A 28 -6.47 -4.53 -4.72
C ARG A 28 -5.06 -4.86 -5.19
N LYS A 29 -4.94 -5.52 -6.34
CA LYS A 29 -3.63 -5.81 -6.91
C LYS A 29 -2.90 -4.52 -7.26
N SER A 30 -3.61 -3.56 -7.84
CA SER A 30 -3.02 -2.27 -8.19
C SER A 30 -2.52 -1.54 -6.95
N VAL A 31 -3.32 -1.53 -5.88
CA VAL A 31 -2.94 -0.90 -4.61
C VAL A 31 -1.70 -1.60 -4.04
N GLY A 32 -1.74 -2.92 -3.97
CA GLY A 32 -0.62 -3.68 -3.41
C GLY A 32 0.66 -3.45 -4.18
N ASN A 33 0.59 -3.46 -5.51
CA ASN A 33 1.77 -3.25 -6.34
C ASN A 33 2.29 -1.82 -6.23
N ALA A 34 1.40 -0.83 -6.15
CA ALA A 34 1.81 0.55 -5.98
C ALA A 34 2.56 0.75 -4.66
N LEU A 35 2.02 0.19 -3.58
CA LEU A 35 2.65 0.31 -2.28
C LEU A 35 3.96 -0.48 -2.23
N LYS A 36 4.02 -1.62 -2.90
CA LYS A 36 5.26 -2.39 -3.01
C LYS A 36 6.35 -1.56 -3.68
N ASP A 37 6.01 -0.87 -4.77
CA ASP A 37 6.98 -0.03 -5.46
C ASP A 37 7.44 1.13 -4.58
N ILE A 38 6.53 1.76 -3.85
CA ILE A 38 6.89 2.84 -2.95
C ILE A 38 7.81 2.32 -1.85
N SER A 39 7.61 1.08 -1.39
CA SER A 39 8.42 0.50 -0.33
C SER A 39 9.90 0.35 -0.71
N LYS A 40 10.22 0.35 -1.99
CA LYS A 40 11.61 0.27 -2.43
C LYS A 40 12.42 1.47 -1.94
N LYS A 41 11.78 2.62 -1.80
CA LYS A 41 12.44 3.85 -1.34
C LYS A 41 11.99 4.27 0.06
N HIS A 42 10.79 3.90 0.46
CA HIS A 42 10.17 4.39 1.70
C HIS A 42 9.65 3.23 2.54
N ARG A 43 10.55 2.29 2.87
CA ARG A 43 10.18 1.08 3.60
C ARG A 43 9.48 1.37 4.91
N GLU A 44 10.02 2.31 5.68
CA GLU A 44 9.49 2.61 7.01
C GLU A 44 8.08 3.20 6.93
N LEU A 45 7.83 4.02 5.90
CA LEU A 45 6.51 4.60 5.72
C LEU A 45 5.47 3.53 5.39
N ILE A 46 5.83 2.58 4.53
CA ILE A 46 4.93 1.48 4.21
C ILE A 46 4.71 0.59 5.43
N ARG A 47 5.78 0.29 6.16
CA ARG A 47 5.67 -0.55 7.36
C ARG A 47 4.73 0.08 8.38
N ALA A 48 4.87 1.39 8.61
CA ALA A 48 4.01 2.10 9.54
C ALA A 48 2.55 2.10 9.08
N GLU A 49 2.34 2.25 7.78
CA GLU A 49 0.97 2.27 7.25
C GLU A 49 0.29 0.92 7.42
N VAL A 50 0.95 -0.17 7.03
CA VAL A 50 0.31 -1.49 7.05
C VAL A 50 0.09 -2.00 8.47
N GLN A 51 0.83 -1.50 9.44
CA GLN A 51 0.61 -1.87 10.84
C GLN A 51 -0.76 -1.43 11.35
N GLN A 52 -1.36 -0.44 10.70
CA GLN A 52 -2.67 0.09 11.07
C GLN A 52 -3.82 -0.67 10.42
N TRP A 53 -3.51 -1.57 9.49
CA TRP A 53 -4.53 -2.27 8.72
C TRP A 53 -5.15 -3.41 9.53
N ASP A 54 -6.45 -3.65 9.29
CA ASP A 54 -7.17 -4.75 9.92
C ASP A 54 -6.98 -6.01 9.09
N LEU A 55 -6.02 -6.83 9.49
CA LEU A 55 -5.66 -8.04 8.74
C LEU A 55 -6.63 -9.20 8.94
N SER A 56 -7.64 -9.01 9.78
CA SER A 56 -8.70 -10.01 9.89
C SER A 56 -9.63 -9.97 8.68
N ASN A 57 -9.60 -8.88 7.93
CA ASN A 57 -10.37 -8.74 6.69
C ASN A 57 -9.58 -9.40 5.55
N PRO A 58 -10.14 -10.46 4.90
CA PRO A 58 -9.39 -11.18 3.87
C PRO A 58 -9.01 -10.33 2.67
N GLN A 59 -9.83 -9.33 2.33
CA GLN A 59 -9.51 -8.44 1.21
C GLN A 59 -8.31 -7.56 1.54
N VAL A 60 -8.27 -7.05 2.77
CA VAL A 60 -7.15 -6.24 3.25
C VAL A 60 -5.90 -7.10 3.35
N MET A 61 -6.02 -8.33 3.84
CA MET A 61 -4.88 -9.23 3.95
C MET A 61 -4.28 -9.54 2.57
N PHE A 62 -5.12 -9.69 1.55
CA PHE A 62 -4.66 -9.90 0.18
C PHE A 62 -3.75 -8.75 -0.26
N THR A 63 -4.21 -7.52 -0.04
CA THR A 63 -3.45 -6.32 -0.40
C THR A 63 -2.17 -6.21 0.43
N TYR A 64 -2.26 -6.54 1.71
CA TYR A 64 -1.13 -6.50 2.63
C TYR A 64 0.01 -7.40 2.15
N LYS A 65 -0.33 -8.62 1.73
CA LYS A 65 0.69 -9.56 1.28
C LYS A 65 1.47 -9.04 0.08
N LEU A 66 0.77 -8.37 -0.84
CA LEU A 66 1.43 -7.77 -1.99
C LEU A 66 2.27 -6.56 -1.57
N ALA A 67 1.70 -5.67 -0.76
CA ALA A 67 2.36 -4.43 -0.39
C ALA A 67 3.66 -4.68 0.40
N THR A 68 3.70 -5.75 1.19
CA THR A 68 4.84 -6.05 2.06
C THR A 68 5.81 -7.06 1.46
N LYS A 69 5.62 -7.44 0.21
CA LYS A 69 6.43 -8.50 -0.40
C LYS A 69 7.93 -8.19 -0.36
N LEU A 70 8.30 -6.94 -0.50
CA LEU A 70 9.70 -6.52 -0.50
C LEU A 70 10.22 -6.10 0.87
N LEU A 71 9.40 -6.18 1.91
CA LEU A 71 9.79 -5.79 3.26
C LEU A 71 10.36 -6.93 4.09
N LYS A 72 10.40 -8.10 3.55
CA LYS A 72 10.91 -9.28 4.27
C LYS A 72 12.42 -9.28 4.37
#